data_240d950938b169301314cfbb6c799007
#
_entry.id   240d950938b169301314cfbb6c799007
#
_cell.length_a   1.000
_cell.length_b   1.000
_cell.length_c   1.000
_cell.angle_alpha   90.00
_cell.angle_beta   90.00
_cell.angle_gamma   90.00
#
_symmetry.space_group_name_H-M   'P 1'
#
loop_
_entity.id
_entity.type
_entity.pdbx_description
1 polymer ?
#
loop_
_entity_poly.entity_id
_entity_poly.type
_entity_poly.pdbx_seq_one_letter_code
_entity_poly.pdbx_strand_id
1 'polypeptide(L)'
;MNNYVYIIAGLPDFTPDWRQGEKSLDEYIEQVRELLSAKDNEALDFIVKGFDKDQIGLELYKEALSHRLGFIREFFQFDLNVRNRKVRYLNQALGGDPEKDILSLRDPEAEETGLEPEEPEFKESAKLQSILEGHDILSRERGIDDLYWDKIDEITLFDYLTFDKILGMMVKMMIIRRWLILDEETGRAMFKKLVDEIRGTFKGVEYTE
;
A
#
# COMPACT_ATOMS: atom_id res chain seq x y z
N MET A 1 -23.71 -2.50 18.94
CA MET A 1 -22.55 -3.10 19.64
C MET A 1 -21.71 -3.73 18.54
N ASN A 2 -20.55 -3.15 18.23
CA ASN A 2 -19.73 -3.66 17.13
C ASN A 2 -19.11 -4.99 17.57
N ASN A 3 -19.41 -6.07 16.84
CA ASN A 3 -18.93 -7.40 17.20
C ASN A 3 -17.60 -7.70 16.50
N TYR A 4 -16.55 -6.95 16.83
CA TYR A 4 -15.22 -7.15 16.25
C TYR A 4 -14.66 -8.55 16.49
N VAL A 5 -15.00 -9.15 17.65
CA VAL A 5 -14.64 -10.54 17.99
C VAL A 5 -15.17 -11.51 16.93
N TYR A 6 -16.45 -11.35 16.55
CA TYR A 6 -17.08 -12.20 15.55
C TYR A 6 -16.45 -12.02 14.16
N ILE A 7 -16.16 -10.77 13.79
CA ILE A 7 -15.51 -10.46 12.50
C ILE A 7 -14.12 -11.12 12.45
N ILE A 8 -13.29 -10.90 13.47
CA ILE A 8 -11.93 -11.41 13.51
C ILE A 8 -11.89 -12.94 13.56
N ALA A 9 -12.77 -13.55 14.33
CA ALA A 9 -12.86 -15.02 14.42
C ALA A 9 -13.38 -15.68 13.13
N GLY A 10 -14.09 -14.93 12.28
CA GLY A 10 -14.60 -15.40 10.99
C GLY A 10 -13.63 -15.28 9.84
N LEU A 11 -12.48 -14.63 10.04
CA LEU A 11 -11.44 -14.46 9.03
C LEU A 11 -10.36 -15.53 9.15
N PRO A 12 -9.81 -16.02 8.02
CA PRO A 12 -8.66 -16.92 8.05
C PRO A 12 -7.40 -16.19 8.53
N ASP A 13 -6.37 -16.96 8.86
CA ASP A 13 -5.04 -16.41 9.08
C ASP A 13 -4.42 -16.06 7.73
N PHE A 14 -4.41 -14.78 7.41
CA PHE A 14 -3.82 -14.27 6.19
C PHE A 14 -2.30 -14.24 6.31
N THR A 15 -1.62 -14.85 5.35
CA THR A 15 -0.16 -14.79 5.18
C THR A 15 0.18 -14.08 3.88
N PRO A 16 1.41 -13.56 3.70
CA PRO A 16 1.82 -12.94 2.44
C PRO A 16 1.66 -13.87 1.22
N ASP A 17 1.74 -15.19 1.41
CA ASP A 17 1.57 -16.19 0.35
C ASP A 17 0.19 -16.84 0.34
N TRP A 18 -0.80 -16.17 0.95
CA TRP A 18 -2.18 -16.66 0.98
C TRP A 18 -2.71 -16.90 -0.43
N ARG A 19 -3.38 -18.03 -0.61
CA ARG A 19 -4.01 -18.40 -1.87
C ARG A 19 -5.51 -18.55 -1.66
N GLN A 20 -6.26 -18.23 -2.70
CA GLN A 20 -7.72 -18.35 -2.70
C GLN A 20 -8.14 -19.81 -2.44
N GLY A 21 -8.99 -20.00 -1.42
CA GLY A 21 -9.59 -21.28 -1.05
C GLY A 21 -11.04 -21.38 -1.52
N GLU A 22 -11.92 -21.88 -0.64
CA GLU A 22 -13.36 -22.00 -0.91
C GLU A 22 -14.04 -20.64 -1.10
N LYS A 23 -13.61 -19.62 -0.33
CA LYS A 23 -14.05 -18.23 -0.47
C LYS A 23 -12.99 -17.40 -1.18
N SER A 24 -13.45 -16.48 -2.01
CA SER A 24 -12.59 -15.46 -2.60
C SER A 24 -12.20 -14.39 -1.57
N LEU A 25 -11.11 -13.66 -1.87
CA LEU A 25 -10.69 -12.54 -1.03
C LEU A 25 -11.75 -11.43 -0.99
N ASP A 26 -12.43 -11.19 -2.11
CA ASP A 26 -13.48 -10.18 -2.21
C ASP A 26 -14.70 -10.55 -1.34
N GLU A 27 -15.05 -11.84 -1.23
CA GLU A 27 -16.11 -12.29 -0.32
C GLU A 27 -15.77 -12.05 1.14
N TYR A 28 -14.50 -12.19 1.55
CA TYR A 28 -14.07 -11.82 2.91
C TYR A 28 -14.15 -10.32 3.15
N ILE A 29 -13.74 -9.50 2.19
CA ILE A 29 -13.83 -8.03 2.27
C ILE A 29 -15.29 -7.59 2.43
N GLU A 30 -16.21 -8.12 1.61
CA GLU A 30 -17.65 -7.82 1.71
C GLU A 30 -18.22 -8.28 3.04
N GLN A 31 -17.90 -9.48 3.50
CA GLN A 31 -18.32 -9.97 4.82
C GLN A 31 -17.90 -9.04 5.95
N VAL A 32 -16.68 -8.51 5.92
CA VAL A 32 -16.21 -7.55 6.93
C VAL A 32 -17.03 -6.27 6.84
N ARG A 33 -17.24 -5.73 5.64
CA ARG A 33 -17.99 -4.49 5.41
C ARG A 33 -19.45 -4.58 5.88
N GLU A 34 -20.11 -5.69 5.62
CA GLU A 34 -21.51 -5.93 6.05
C GLU A 34 -21.65 -5.96 7.58
N LEU A 35 -20.64 -6.42 8.29
CA LEU A 35 -20.65 -6.55 9.74
C LEU A 35 -20.17 -5.30 10.48
N LEU A 36 -19.55 -4.35 9.78
CA LEU A 36 -19.08 -3.10 10.34
C LEU A 36 -20.20 -2.05 10.43
N SER A 37 -20.08 -1.13 11.38
CA SER A 37 -20.96 0.05 11.43
C SER A 37 -20.64 1.02 10.27
N ALA A 38 -21.59 1.91 9.95
CA ALA A 38 -21.35 2.96 8.94
C ALA A 38 -20.09 3.79 9.25
N LYS A 39 -19.89 4.16 10.53
CA LYS A 39 -18.72 4.91 10.97
C LYS A 39 -17.39 4.17 10.81
N ASP A 40 -17.40 2.86 11.01
CA ASP A 40 -16.21 2.02 10.82
C ASP A 40 -15.94 1.82 9.33
N ASN A 41 -16.98 1.68 8.52
CA ASN A 41 -16.85 1.63 7.06
C ASN A 41 -16.27 2.94 6.49
N GLU A 42 -16.64 4.12 7.03
CA GLU A 42 -16.02 5.40 6.64
C GLU A 42 -14.51 5.40 6.90
N ALA A 43 -14.07 4.88 8.06
CA ALA A 43 -12.65 4.78 8.36
C ALA A 43 -11.93 3.75 7.48
N LEU A 44 -12.62 2.65 7.12
CA LEU A 44 -12.10 1.68 6.16
C LEU A 44 -11.98 2.28 4.76
N ASP A 45 -12.99 3.02 4.30
CA ASP A 45 -12.96 3.73 3.01
C ASP A 45 -11.82 4.75 2.96
N PHE A 46 -11.51 5.39 4.10
CA PHE A 46 -10.36 6.29 4.19
C PHE A 46 -9.03 5.55 3.92
N ILE A 47 -8.84 4.35 4.50
CA ILE A 47 -7.65 3.53 4.21
C ILE A 47 -7.61 3.13 2.73
N VAL A 48 -8.75 2.74 2.15
CA VAL A 48 -8.83 2.34 0.73
C VAL A 48 -8.36 3.45 -0.20
N LYS A 49 -8.61 4.73 0.11
CA LYS A 49 -8.09 5.87 -0.66
C LYS A 49 -6.56 5.87 -0.77
N GLY A 50 -5.84 5.38 0.24
CA GLY A 50 -4.38 5.24 0.22
C GLY A 50 -3.85 4.22 -0.78
N PHE A 51 -4.72 3.36 -1.34
CA PHE A 51 -4.38 2.41 -2.40
C PHE A 51 -4.79 2.89 -3.80
N ASP A 52 -5.49 4.01 -3.88
CA ASP A 52 -5.88 4.63 -5.14
C ASP A 52 -4.85 5.71 -5.53
N LYS A 53 -4.09 5.43 -6.59
CA LYS A 53 -3.03 6.33 -7.09
C LYS A 53 -3.52 7.75 -7.40
N ASP A 54 -4.80 7.90 -7.76
CA ASP A 54 -5.38 9.18 -8.15
C ASP A 54 -5.82 10.02 -6.93
N GLN A 55 -5.90 9.40 -5.74
CA GLN A 55 -6.25 10.04 -4.48
C GLN A 55 -5.06 10.29 -3.55
N ILE A 56 -3.90 9.70 -3.88
CA ILE A 56 -2.70 9.88 -3.06
C ILE A 56 -2.10 11.26 -3.31
N GLY A 57 -2.01 12.06 -2.25
CA GLY A 57 -1.44 13.40 -2.30
C GLY A 57 -1.29 14.02 -0.92
N LEU A 58 -0.75 15.23 -0.87
CA LEU A 58 -0.45 15.92 0.38
C LEU A 58 -1.68 16.04 1.31
N GLU A 59 -2.85 16.30 0.75
CA GLU A 59 -4.09 16.47 1.53
C GLU A 59 -4.52 15.15 2.21
N LEU A 60 -4.39 14.01 1.53
CA LEU A 60 -4.66 12.70 2.13
C LEU A 60 -3.77 12.46 3.36
N TYR A 61 -2.47 12.76 3.26
CA TYR A 61 -1.55 12.56 4.39
C TYR A 61 -1.81 13.55 5.53
N LYS A 62 -2.14 14.81 5.25
CA LYS A 62 -2.55 15.76 6.29
C LYS A 62 -3.78 15.27 7.06
N GLU A 63 -4.80 14.79 6.35
CA GLU A 63 -6.01 14.23 6.94
C GLU A 63 -5.69 12.96 7.73
N ALA A 64 -4.88 12.06 7.18
CA ALA A 64 -4.47 10.82 7.82
C ALA A 64 -3.72 11.05 9.14
N LEU A 65 -2.74 11.95 9.16
CA LEU A 65 -1.93 12.21 10.35
C LEU A 65 -2.68 12.96 11.46
N SER A 66 -3.77 13.65 11.10
CA SER A 66 -4.70 14.26 12.08
C SER A 66 -5.87 13.34 12.43
N HIS A 67 -5.95 12.13 11.85
CA HIS A 67 -7.07 11.24 12.06
C HIS A 67 -7.18 10.74 13.50
N ARG A 68 -8.42 10.54 13.99
CA ARG A 68 -8.70 10.11 15.39
C ARG A 68 -8.19 8.71 15.74
N LEU A 69 -8.11 7.79 14.75
CA LEU A 69 -7.64 6.41 14.94
C LEU A 69 -6.13 6.34 14.87
N GLY A 70 -5.51 5.68 15.88
CA GLY A 70 -4.07 5.49 15.97
C GLY A 70 -3.52 4.72 14.80
N PHE A 71 -4.16 3.62 14.44
CA PHE A 71 -3.77 2.80 13.29
C PHE A 71 -3.62 3.63 12.01
N ILE A 72 -4.60 4.49 11.68
CA ILE A 72 -4.56 5.31 10.46
C ILE A 72 -3.37 6.28 10.50
N ARG A 73 -3.15 6.97 11.62
CA ARG A 73 -2.01 7.89 11.75
C ARG A 73 -0.67 7.18 11.56
N GLU A 74 -0.46 6.07 12.24
CA GLU A 74 0.81 5.34 12.22
C GLU A 74 1.05 4.68 10.87
N PHE A 75 0.01 4.07 10.29
CA PHE A 75 0.10 3.44 8.97
C PHE A 75 0.45 4.45 7.87
N PHE A 76 -0.25 5.59 7.81
CA PHE A 76 0.02 6.60 6.78
C PHE A 76 1.31 7.38 7.02
N GLN A 77 1.77 7.53 8.26
CA GLN A 77 3.11 8.05 8.54
C GLN A 77 4.18 7.12 7.97
N PHE A 78 4.03 5.83 8.18
CA PHE A 78 4.92 4.83 7.61
C PHE A 78 4.86 4.82 6.07
N ASP A 79 3.66 4.83 5.48
CA ASP A 79 3.47 4.87 4.03
C ASP A 79 4.13 6.11 3.40
N LEU A 80 3.97 7.28 3.99
CA LEU A 80 4.62 8.51 3.54
C LEU A 80 6.15 8.39 3.54
N ASN A 81 6.73 7.83 4.60
CA ASN A 81 8.16 7.61 4.72
C ASN A 81 8.68 6.64 3.64
N VAL A 82 7.97 5.53 3.41
CA VAL A 82 8.30 4.56 2.36
C VAL A 82 8.25 5.21 0.98
N ARG A 83 7.18 5.97 0.67
CA ARG A 83 7.01 6.65 -0.63
C ARG A 83 8.10 7.68 -0.87
N ASN A 84 8.35 8.55 0.10
CA ASN A 84 9.39 9.56 -0.01
C ASN A 84 10.78 8.93 -0.18
N ARG A 85 11.07 7.83 0.53
CA ARG A 85 12.34 7.12 0.35
C ARG A 85 12.47 6.49 -1.05
N LYS A 86 11.38 5.92 -1.59
CA LYS A 86 11.33 5.41 -2.98
C LYS A 86 11.60 6.53 -3.98
N VAL A 87 10.98 7.70 -3.82
CA VAL A 87 11.17 8.86 -4.71
C VAL A 87 12.61 9.33 -4.67
N ARG A 88 13.20 9.52 -3.48
CA ARG A 88 14.63 9.88 -3.33
C ARG A 88 15.55 8.90 -4.04
N TYR A 89 15.33 7.60 -3.83
CA TYR A 89 16.12 6.55 -4.46
C TYR A 89 16.02 6.60 -6.00
N LEU A 90 14.82 6.73 -6.54
CA LEU A 90 14.60 6.82 -7.99
C LEU A 90 15.25 8.07 -8.60
N ASN A 91 15.08 9.23 -7.96
CA ASN A 91 15.67 10.48 -8.41
C ASN A 91 17.21 10.39 -8.44
N GLN A 92 17.82 9.83 -7.38
CA GLN A 92 19.28 9.59 -7.35
C GLN A 92 19.73 8.63 -8.46
N ALA A 93 19.02 7.53 -8.67
CA ALA A 93 19.32 6.56 -9.72
C ALA A 93 19.24 7.16 -11.14
N LEU A 94 18.37 8.15 -11.33
CA LEU A 94 18.22 8.89 -12.60
C LEU A 94 19.17 10.10 -12.71
N GLY A 95 20.02 10.36 -11.70
CA GLY A 95 20.93 11.51 -11.68
C GLY A 95 20.24 12.85 -11.48
N GLY A 96 19.02 12.85 -10.95
CA GLY A 96 18.22 14.04 -10.65
C GLY A 96 18.39 14.52 -9.20
N ASP A 97 17.62 15.58 -8.85
CA ASP A 97 17.56 16.08 -7.48
C ASP A 97 16.78 15.10 -6.58
N PRO A 98 17.41 14.54 -5.53
CA PRO A 98 16.75 13.60 -4.63
C PRO A 98 15.49 14.14 -3.94
N GLU A 99 15.44 15.44 -3.68
CA GLU A 99 14.34 16.09 -2.96
C GLU A 99 13.18 16.50 -3.89
N LYS A 100 13.33 16.30 -5.19
CA LYS A 100 12.26 16.61 -6.15
C LYS A 100 11.09 15.64 -5.97
N ASP A 101 9.87 16.18 -6.03
CA ASP A 101 8.60 15.44 -5.95
C ASP A 101 8.36 14.70 -4.62
N ILE A 102 9.08 15.06 -3.55
CA ILE A 102 8.83 14.56 -2.20
C ILE A 102 7.59 15.24 -1.61
N LEU A 103 6.75 14.45 -0.95
CA LEU A 103 5.62 14.96 -0.18
C LEU A 103 6.11 15.42 1.20
N SER A 104 6.28 16.73 1.37
CA SER A 104 6.60 17.34 2.67
C SER A 104 5.34 17.89 3.31
N LEU A 105 5.13 17.54 4.58
CA LEU A 105 4.05 18.08 5.41
C LEU A 105 4.52 19.28 6.23
N ARG A 106 5.80 19.68 6.07
CA ARG A 106 6.38 20.82 6.76
C ARG A 106 5.70 22.10 6.32
N ASP A 107 5.48 22.96 7.28
CA ASP A 107 5.06 24.33 7.01
C ASP A 107 6.30 25.16 6.65
N PRO A 108 6.38 25.70 5.42
CA PRO A 108 7.51 26.52 5.01
C PRO A 108 7.79 27.70 5.95
N GLU A 109 6.74 28.26 6.58
CA GLU A 109 6.90 29.39 7.54
C GLU A 109 7.47 28.92 8.89
N ALA A 110 7.17 27.70 9.31
CA ALA A 110 7.73 27.11 10.54
C ALA A 110 9.21 26.72 10.36
N GLU A 111 9.62 26.29 9.16
CA GLU A 111 10.99 25.97 8.82
C GLU A 111 11.92 27.19 8.99
N GLU A 112 11.48 28.38 8.58
CA GLU A 112 12.26 29.64 8.76
C GLU A 112 12.45 30.03 10.23
N THR A 113 11.56 29.62 11.11
CA THR A 113 11.62 29.97 12.55
C THR A 113 12.40 28.96 13.39
N GLY A 114 12.77 27.80 12.84
CA GLY A 114 13.48 26.73 13.56
C GLY A 114 12.66 26.09 14.68
N LEU A 115 11.34 26.26 14.68
CA LEU A 115 10.40 25.75 15.69
C LEU A 115 9.74 24.43 15.26
N GLU A 116 10.18 23.82 14.17
CA GLU A 116 9.62 22.56 13.72
C GLU A 116 9.99 21.40 14.66
N PRO A 117 9.00 20.54 14.98
CA PRO A 117 9.30 19.28 15.65
C PRO A 117 10.18 18.38 14.77
N GLU A 118 11.13 17.69 15.38
CA GLU A 118 11.95 16.70 14.68
C GLU A 118 11.04 15.67 13.98
N GLU A 119 11.36 15.34 12.72
CA GLU A 119 10.66 14.27 12.01
C GLU A 119 10.79 12.95 12.80
N PRO A 120 9.71 12.17 12.93
CA PRO A 120 9.79 10.85 13.54
C PRO A 120 10.86 10.01 12.84
N GLU A 121 11.74 9.37 13.61
CA GLU A 121 12.77 8.49 13.07
C GLU A 121 12.14 7.36 12.25
N PHE A 122 12.54 7.24 10.99
CA PHE A 122 12.14 6.13 10.13
C PHE A 122 13.10 4.95 10.33
N LYS A 123 12.79 4.10 11.30
CA LYS A 123 13.61 2.96 11.72
C LYS A 123 13.88 1.96 10.60
N GLU A 124 12.92 1.78 9.70
CA GLU A 124 12.98 0.83 8.59
C GLU A 124 13.81 1.36 7.40
N SER A 125 14.35 2.57 7.49
CA SER A 125 15.08 3.24 6.41
C SER A 125 16.21 2.39 5.81
N ALA A 126 17.04 1.76 6.66
CA ALA A 126 18.15 0.92 6.21
C ALA A 126 17.68 -0.36 5.52
N LYS A 127 16.62 -1.02 6.06
CA LYS A 127 16.01 -2.21 5.46
C LYS A 127 15.39 -1.87 4.11
N LEU A 128 14.65 -0.77 4.03
CA LEU A 128 14.05 -0.31 2.76
C LEU A 128 15.12 0.02 1.72
N GLN A 129 16.22 0.69 2.11
CA GLN A 129 17.32 0.98 1.21
C GLN A 129 17.90 -0.31 0.58
N SER A 130 18.17 -1.32 1.41
CA SER A 130 18.68 -2.63 0.94
C SER A 130 17.72 -3.30 -0.04
N ILE A 131 16.39 -3.21 0.18
CA ILE A 131 15.37 -3.75 -0.71
C ILE A 131 15.40 -2.99 -2.06
N LEU A 132 15.47 -1.66 -2.04
CA LEU A 132 15.48 -0.84 -3.25
C LEU A 132 16.73 -1.07 -4.12
N GLU A 133 17.86 -1.40 -3.52
CA GLU A 133 19.12 -1.74 -4.22
C GLU A 133 19.09 -3.13 -4.88
N GLY A 134 18.09 -3.95 -4.61
CA GLY A 134 17.90 -5.25 -5.23
C GLY A 134 17.73 -5.15 -6.75
N HIS A 135 18.24 -6.12 -7.49
CA HIS A 135 18.22 -6.11 -8.97
C HIS A 135 16.91 -6.60 -9.59
N ASP A 136 16.16 -7.44 -8.87
CA ASP A 136 14.89 -8.00 -9.35
C ASP A 136 13.70 -7.15 -8.88
N ILE A 137 12.87 -6.71 -9.84
CA ILE A 137 11.73 -5.85 -9.58
C ILE A 137 10.69 -6.55 -8.71
N LEU A 138 10.40 -7.83 -8.97
CA LEU A 138 9.40 -8.57 -8.20
C LEU A 138 9.86 -8.78 -6.76
N SER A 139 11.13 -9.11 -6.55
CA SER A 139 11.72 -9.27 -5.22
C SER A 139 11.72 -7.94 -4.44
N ARG A 140 11.95 -6.80 -5.12
CA ARG A 140 11.84 -5.47 -4.50
C ARG A 140 10.41 -5.16 -4.05
N GLU A 141 9.44 -5.35 -4.95
CA GLU A 141 8.02 -5.10 -4.61
C GLU A 141 7.56 -6.02 -3.48
N ARG A 142 7.98 -7.30 -3.50
CA ARG A 142 7.69 -8.24 -2.41
C ARG A 142 8.31 -7.79 -1.09
N GLY A 143 9.58 -7.41 -1.11
CA GLY A 143 10.27 -6.92 0.09
C GLY A 143 9.65 -5.65 0.68
N ILE A 144 9.11 -4.75 -0.17
CA ILE A 144 8.36 -3.58 0.28
C ILE A 144 7.04 -4.01 0.93
N ASP A 145 6.30 -4.95 0.33
CA ASP A 145 5.06 -5.45 0.94
C ASP A 145 5.31 -6.19 2.26
N ASP A 146 6.41 -6.92 2.37
CA ASP A 146 6.82 -7.55 3.64
C ASP A 146 7.12 -6.48 4.71
N LEU A 147 7.69 -5.32 4.34
CA LEU A 147 7.85 -4.18 5.26
C LEU A 147 6.50 -3.63 5.74
N TYR A 148 5.52 -3.47 4.83
CA TYR A 148 4.17 -3.07 5.21
C TYR A 148 3.52 -4.10 6.12
N TRP A 149 3.72 -5.38 5.82
CA TRP A 149 3.18 -6.48 6.61
C TRP A 149 3.71 -6.47 8.04
N ASP A 150 5.04 -6.39 8.18
CA ASP A 150 5.73 -6.28 9.48
C ASP A 150 5.23 -5.06 10.27
N LYS A 151 5.05 -3.91 9.58
CA LYS A 151 4.56 -2.69 10.22
C LYS A 151 3.12 -2.80 10.71
N ILE A 152 2.24 -3.43 9.93
CA ILE A 152 0.86 -3.70 10.35
C ILE A 152 0.84 -4.59 11.60
N ASP A 153 1.68 -5.63 11.64
CA ASP A 153 1.79 -6.50 12.80
C ASP A 153 2.36 -5.76 14.02
N GLU A 154 3.33 -4.86 13.85
CA GLU A 154 3.84 -3.99 14.91
C GLU A 154 2.73 -3.08 15.48
N ILE A 155 2.02 -2.34 14.61
CA ILE A 155 0.95 -1.43 15.03
C ILE A 155 -0.17 -2.18 15.76
N THR A 156 -0.51 -3.39 15.31
CA THR A 156 -1.63 -4.18 15.86
C THR A 156 -1.20 -5.25 16.87
N LEU A 157 0.04 -5.18 17.38
CA LEU A 157 0.63 -6.23 18.22
C LEU A 157 -0.20 -6.54 19.48
N PHE A 158 -0.80 -5.52 20.09
CA PHE A 158 -1.61 -5.65 21.28
C PHE A 158 -3.13 -5.54 21.02
N ASP A 159 -3.53 -5.39 19.75
CA ASP A 159 -4.90 -5.17 19.32
C ASP A 159 -5.57 -6.47 18.85
N TYR A 160 -5.80 -7.40 19.79
CA TYR A 160 -6.31 -8.73 19.43
C TYR A 160 -7.76 -8.72 18.90
N LEU A 161 -8.64 -7.89 19.49
CA LEU A 161 -10.08 -7.90 19.24
C LEU A 161 -10.64 -6.48 19.07
N THR A 162 -9.84 -5.59 18.51
CA THR A 162 -10.17 -4.17 18.30
C THR A 162 -10.48 -3.87 16.84
N PHE A 163 -10.98 -2.69 16.59
CA PHE A 163 -11.19 -2.21 15.22
C PHE A 163 -9.85 -2.00 14.49
N ASP A 164 -8.80 -1.59 15.19
CA ASP A 164 -7.46 -1.41 14.61
C ASP A 164 -6.91 -2.73 14.07
N LYS A 165 -7.21 -3.87 14.73
CA LYS A 165 -6.90 -5.21 14.18
C LYS A 165 -7.62 -5.49 12.86
N ILE A 166 -8.91 -5.13 12.76
CA ILE A 166 -9.69 -5.29 11.53
C ILE A 166 -9.10 -4.42 10.42
N LEU A 167 -8.73 -3.17 10.71
CA LEU A 167 -8.08 -2.29 9.73
C LEU A 167 -6.77 -2.89 9.22
N GLY A 168 -5.94 -3.44 10.12
CA GLY A 168 -4.71 -4.14 9.76
C GLY A 168 -4.97 -5.36 8.86
N MET A 169 -5.97 -6.18 9.18
CA MET A 169 -6.36 -7.33 8.35
C MET A 169 -6.85 -6.89 6.98
N MET A 170 -7.61 -5.81 6.89
CA MET A 170 -8.07 -5.24 5.62
C MET A 170 -6.91 -4.76 4.75
N VAL A 171 -5.93 -4.06 5.32
CA VAL A 171 -4.72 -3.66 4.57
C VAL A 171 -3.96 -4.88 4.06
N LYS A 172 -3.80 -5.92 4.88
CA LYS A 172 -3.18 -7.19 4.46
C LYS A 172 -3.94 -7.83 3.30
N MET A 173 -5.27 -7.87 3.35
CA MET A 173 -6.09 -8.36 2.24
C MET A 173 -5.89 -7.54 0.96
N MET A 174 -5.71 -6.23 1.04
CA MET A 174 -5.44 -5.39 -0.14
C MET A 174 -4.07 -5.67 -0.73
N ILE A 175 -3.04 -5.94 0.09
CA ILE A 175 -1.72 -6.39 -0.37
C ILE A 175 -1.84 -7.73 -1.09
N ILE A 176 -2.51 -8.72 -0.51
CA ILE A 176 -2.74 -10.03 -1.13
C ILE A 176 -3.47 -9.87 -2.47
N ARG A 177 -4.55 -9.06 -2.51
CA ARG A 177 -5.33 -8.80 -3.72
C ARG A 177 -4.46 -8.32 -4.87
N ARG A 178 -3.50 -7.43 -4.60
CA ARG A 178 -2.54 -6.95 -5.60
C ARG A 178 -1.75 -8.11 -6.22
N TRP A 179 -1.29 -9.05 -5.41
CA TRP A 179 -0.51 -10.21 -5.88
C TRP A 179 -1.37 -11.24 -6.62
N LEU A 180 -2.62 -11.46 -6.19
CA LEU A 180 -3.54 -12.36 -6.91
C LEU A 180 -3.87 -11.85 -8.33
N ILE A 181 -3.93 -10.53 -8.52
CA ILE A 181 -4.13 -9.92 -9.86
C ILE A 181 -2.87 -10.06 -10.73
N LEU A 182 -1.69 -10.07 -10.12
CA LEU A 182 -0.40 -10.19 -10.79
C LEU A 182 0.03 -11.65 -11.01
N ASP A 183 -0.85 -12.63 -10.80
CA ASP A 183 -0.56 -14.03 -11.01
C ASP A 183 0.02 -14.29 -12.42
N GLU A 184 0.98 -15.24 -12.48
CA GLU A 184 1.77 -15.53 -13.68
C GLU A 184 0.89 -15.90 -14.89
N GLU A 185 -0.24 -16.57 -14.65
CA GLU A 185 -1.18 -16.99 -15.69
C GLU A 185 -1.87 -15.77 -16.31
N THR A 186 -2.32 -14.84 -15.47
CA THR A 186 -2.91 -13.55 -15.89
C THR A 186 -1.88 -12.70 -16.62
N GLY A 187 -0.65 -12.63 -16.12
CA GLY A 187 0.47 -11.91 -16.75
C GLY A 187 0.81 -12.47 -18.14
N ARG A 188 0.85 -13.79 -18.27
CA ARG A 188 1.07 -14.47 -19.58
C ARG A 188 -0.08 -14.22 -20.56
N ALA A 189 -1.32 -14.24 -20.08
CA ALA A 189 -2.49 -13.97 -20.92
C ALA A 189 -2.49 -12.51 -21.42
N MET A 190 -2.18 -11.54 -20.56
CA MET A 190 -2.06 -10.12 -20.93
C MET A 190 -0.91 -9.89 -21.90
N PHE A 191 0.26 -10.51 -21.67
CA PHE A 191 1.40 -10.41 -22.58
C PHE A 191 1.09 -10.98 -23.95
N LYS A 192 0.43 -12.15 -24.01
CA LYS A 192 0.01 -12.75 -25.27
C LYS A 192 -0.96 -11.84 -26.03
N LYS A 193 -1.94 -11.27 -25.33
CA LYS A 193 -2.89 -10.32 -25.93
C LYS A 193 -2.17 -9.09 -26.50
N LEU A 194 -1.23 -8.51 -25.76
CA LEU A 194 -0.43 -7.35 -26.21
C LEU A 194 0.39 -7.69 -27.45
N VAL A 195 1.04 -8.87 -27.47
CA VAL A 195 1.82 -9.34 -28.62
C VAL A 195 0.92 -9.55 -29.86
N ASP A 196 -0.28 -10.11 -29.67
CA ASP A 196 -1.24 -10.33 -30.75
C ASP A 196 -1.80 -8.98 -31.30
N GLU A 197 -2.03 -8.00 -30.44
CA GLU A 197 -2.42 -6.64 -30.83
C GLU A 197 -1.31 -5.95 -31.63
N ILE A 198 -0.05 -6.03 -31.17
CA ILE A 198 1.11 -5.47 -31.88
C ILE A 198 1.27 -6.16 -33.25
N ARG A 199 1.18 -7.48 -33.30
CA ARG A 199 1.25 -8.23 -34.57
C ARG A 199 0.10 -7.89 -35.50
N GLY A 200 -1.11 -7.64 -34.97
CA GLY A 200 -2.28 -7.19 -35.74
C GLY A 200 -2.08 -5.84 -36.40
N THR A 201 -1.40 -4.90 -35.70
CA THR A 201 -1.09 -3.55 -36.22
C THR A 201 -0.05 -3.59 -37.36
N PHE A 202 0.88 -4.54 -37.36
CA PHE A 202 1.91 -4.66 -38.41
C PHE A 202 1.47 -5.41 -39.67
N LYS A 203 0.31 -6.08 -39.67
CA LYS A 203 -0.24 -6.78 -40.87
C LYS A 203 -0.73 -5.85 -41.97
N GLY A 204 -0.72 -4.53 -41.78
CA GLY A 204 -1.16 -3.51 -42.73
C GLY A 204 -0.05 -2.73 -43.46
N VAL A 205 1.22 -3.06 -43.26
CA VAL A 205 2.34 -2.39 -43.93
C VAL A 205 2.84 -3.29 -45.06
N GLU A 206 2.28 -3.13 -46.26
CA GLU A 206 2.90 -3.66 -47.48
C GLU A 206 4.10 -2.76 -47.82
N TYR A 207 5.29 -3.37 -47.79
CA TYR A 207 6.48 -2.72 -48.35
C TYR A 207 6.37 -2.85 -49.85
N THR A 208 6.05 -1.74 -50.53
CA THR A 208 6.28 -1.60 -51.97
C THR A 208 7.77 -1.40 -52.21
N GLU A 209 8.38 -2.36 -52.95
CA GLU A 209 9.71 -2.25 -53.52
C GLU A 209 9.84 -1.07 -54.52
#